data_e3aa3978e998ae299d4f909017c00a43
#
_entry.id   e3aa3978e998ae299d4f909017c00a43
#
_cell.length_a   1.000
_cell.length_b   1.000
_cell.length_c   1.000
_cell.angle_alpha   90.00
_cell.angle_beta   90.00
_cell.angle_gamma   90.00
#
_symmetry.space_group_name_H-M   'P 1'
#
loop_
_entity.id
_entity.type
_entity.pdbx_description
1 polymer ?
#
loop_
_entity_poly.entity_id
_entity_poly.type
_entity_poly.pdbx_seq_one_letter_code
_entity_poly.pdbx_strand_id
1 'polypeptide(L)'
;MGAPPQPAAGAAGEIATWPLQDRVGYRLAWASGISLCLVAVAVMGYMAVRGLQYLSLDLFVTHPLPDLDQSKSGGFLDPLIGTVVLTILGTAIAAPLGVATAIWLTEYGRPSWLARTVESGIEVVAGTPSIVLAIFGLLVFQQHLLSFLSFTAEGNAVFGRSFFAAGAMMSLLALPLVVGATREALHSVPGHVREASYALGKTKAATIRRVLLPAIRPAWAPARRSGWAGSPGTPQSS
;
A
#
# COMPACT_ATOMS: atom_id res chain seq x y z
N MET A 1 11.53 5.55 -42.33
CA MET A 1 10.14 5.89 -41.96
C MET A 1 9.41 4.56 -41.79
N GLY A 2 9.35 4.02 -40.58
CA GLY A 2 8.60 2.81 -40.26
C GLY A 2 7.19 3.19 -39.79
N ALA A 3 6.18 2.60 -40.41
CA ALA A 3 4.79 2.79 -40.04
C ALA A 3 4.58 2.34 -38.58
N PRO A 4 3.71 3.01 -37.80
CA PRO A 4 3.40 2.58 -36.43
C PRO A 4 2.72 1.21 -36.46
N PRO A 5 2.96 0.35 -35.43
CA PRO A 5 2.31 -0.95 -35.35
C PRO A 5 0.81 -0.74 -35.22
N GLN A 6 0.06 -1.36 -36.13
CA GLN A 6 -1.41 -1.35 -36.10
C GLN A 6 -1.90 -2.14 -34.87
N PRO A 7 -2.96 -1.66 -34.18
CA PRO A 7 -3.53 -2.40 -33.07
C PRO A 7 -4.16 -3.69 -33.58
N ALA A 8 -3.88 -4.77 -32.87
CA ALA A 8 -4.28 -6.13 -33.19
C ALA A 8 -5.80 -6.32 -33.30
N ALA A 9 -6.32 -6.18 -34.49
CA ALA A 9 -7.59 -6.77 -34.86
C ALA A 9 -7.28 -8.21 -35.31
N GLY A 10 -7.37 -9.20 -34.39
CA GLY A 10 -7.25 -10.58 -34.83
C GLY A 10 -6.64 -11.57 -33.81
N ALA A 11 -6.70 -11.33 -32.51
CA ALA A 11 -6.18 -12.28 -31.54
C ALA A 11 -6.76 -13.70 -31.65
N ALA A 12 -7.97 -13.84 -32.19
CA ALA A 12 -8.61 -15.14 -32.40
C ALA A 12 -8.04 -15.90 -33.61
N GLY A 13 -7.50 -15.19 -34.62
CA GLY A 13 -6.92 -15.82 -35.82
C GLY A 13 -5.47 -16.30 -35.62
N GLU A 14 -4.69 -15.60 -34.81
CA GLU A 14 -3.29 -15.96 -34.54
C GLU A 14 -3.16 -17.24 -33.69
N ILE A 15 -4.08 -17.50 -32.79
CA ILE A 15 -4.08 -18.71 -31.94
C ILE A 15 -4.20 -19.99 -32.78
N ALA A 16 -4.78 -19.90 -33.99
CA ALA A 16 -4.94 -21.06 -34.87
C ALA A 16 -3.64 -21.58 -35.47
N THR A 17 -2.59 -20.77 -35.49
CA THR A 17 -1.25 -21.14 -36.03
C THR A 17 -0.29 -21.66 -34.94
N TRP A 18 -0.69 -21.60 -33.67
CA TRP A 18 0.17 -22.01 -32.56
C TRP A 18 0.28 -23.55 -32.47
N PRO A 19 1.41 -24.08 -32.00
CA PRO A 19 1.57 -25.49 -31.73
C PRO A 19 0.53 -25.95 -30.69
N LEU A 20 0.13 -27.23 -30.77
CA LEU A 20 -0.94 -27.79 -29.93
C LEU A 20 -0.70 -27.59 -28.43
N GLN A 21 0.58 -27.63 -28.01
CA GLN A 21 0.96 -27.42 -26.61
C GLN A 21 0.61 -26.00 -26.12
N ASP A 22 0.88 -24.97 -26.92
CA ASP A 22 0.58 -23.59 -26.57
C ASP A 22 -0.92 -23.31 -26.55
N ARG A 23 -1.69 -23.92 -27.44
CA ARG A 23 -3.16 -23.84 -27.43
C ARG A 23 -3.75 -24.48 -26.18
N VAL A 24 -3.23 -25.64 -25.78
CA VAL A 24 -3.67 -26.32 -24.55
C VAL A 24 -3.30 -25.48 -23.33
N GLY A 25 -2.06 -24.98 -23.26
CA GLY A 25 -1.60 -24.10 -22.20
C GLY A 25 -2.45 -22.83 -22.07
N TYR A 26 -2.75 -22.16 -23.18
CA TYR A 26 -3.60 -21.00 -23.23
C TYR A 26 -5.04 -21.28 -22.71
N ARG A 27 -5.64 -22.38 -23.18
CA ARG A 27 -6.98 -22.78 -22.73
C ARG A 27 -7.00 -23.13 -21.24
N LEU A 28 -5.97 -23.83 -20.74
CA LEU A 28 -5.86 -24.16 -19.32
C LEU A 28 -5.67 -22.89 -18.46
N ALA A 29 -4.84 -21.95 -18.92
CA ALA A 29 -4.66 -20.68 -18.22
C ALA A 29 -5.97 -19.89 -18.14
N TRP A 30 -6.73 -19.79 -19.24
CA TRP A 30 -8.04 -19.16 -19.25
C TRP A 30 -9.04 -19.89 -18.37
N ALA A 31 -9.09 -21.22 -18.45
CA ALA A 31 -10.00 -22.04 -17.64
C ALA A 31 -9.71 -21.88 -16.15
N SER A 32 -8.42 -21.87 -15.76
CA SER A 32 -8.06 -21.65 -14.36
C SER A 32 -8.39 -20.24 -13.88
N GLY A 33 -8.17 -19.21 -14.70
CA GLY A 33 -8.56 -17.83 -14.39
C GLY A 33 -10.07 -17.67 -14.21
N ILE A 34 -10.86 -18.22 -15.15
CA ILE A 34 -12.31 -18.20 -15.07
C ILE A 34 -12.81 -18.98 -13.84
N SER A 35 -12.23 -20.16 -13.57
CA SER A 35 -12.56 -20.97 -12.40
C SER A 35 -12.30 -20.21 -11.10
N LEU A 36 -11.15 -19.54 -11.00
CA LEU A 36 -10.80 -18.71 -9.83
C LEU A 36 -11.82 -17.57 -9.64
N CYS A 37 -12.14 -16.85 -10.71
CA CYS A 37 -13.15 -15.79 -10.68
C CYS A 37 -14.53 -16.32 -10.27
N LEU A 38 -14.92 -17.47 -10.80
CA LEU A 38 -16.22 -18.07 -10.49
C LEU A 38 -16.30 -18.48 -9.02
N VAL A 39 -15.26 -19.11 -8.48
CA VAL A 39 -15.18 -19.45 -7.06
C VAL A 39 -15.23 -18.18 -6.19
N ALA A 40 -14.46 -17.14 -6.54
CA ALA A 40 -14.48 -15.88 -5.82
C ALA A 40 -15.88 -15.24 -5.82
N VAL A 41 -16.53 -15.16 -6.98
CA VAL A 41 -17.89 -14.62 -7.12
C VAL A 41 -18.90 -15.48 -6.35
N ALA A 42 -18.79 -16.81 -6.41
CA ALA A 42 -19.67 -17.72 -5.68
C ALA A 42 -19.55 -17.53 -4.16
N VAL A 43 -18.31 -17.42 -3.64
CA VAL A 43 -18.07 -17.18 -2.21
C VAL A 43 -18.62 -15.81 -1.80
N MET A 44 -18.29 -14.76 -2.55
CA MET A 44 -18.81 -13.41 -2.28
C MET A 44 -20.32 -13.34 -2.37
N GLY A 45 -20.93 -13.97 -3.39
CA GLY A 45 -22.37 -14.03 -3.56
C GLY A 45 -23.05 -14.78 -2.40
N TYR A 46 -22.51 -15.93 -2.00
CA TYR A 46 -23.01 -16.67 -0.86
C TYR A 46 -22.95 -15.85 0.44
N MET A 47 -21.81 -15.22 0.69
CA MET A 47 -21.62 -14.34 1.87
C MET A 47 -22.60 -13.16 1.84
N ALA A 48 -22.77 -12.52 0.67
CA ALA A 48 -23.70 -11.41 0.50
C ALA A 48 -25.15 -11.84 0.79
N VAL A 49 -25.61 -12.94 0.17
CA VAL A 49 -26.98 -13.44 0.40
C VAL A 49 -27.23 -13.80 1.84
N ARG A 50 -26.26 -14.43 2.50
CA ARG A 50 -26.38 -14.80 3.92
C ARG A 50 -26.24 -13.59 4.84
N GLY A 51 -25.41 -12.61 4.50
CA GLY A 51 -25.18 -11.41 5.31
C GLY A 51 -26.29 -10.37 5.21
N LEU A 52 -26.91 -10.21 4.03
CA LEU A 52 -27.94 -9.18 3.80
C LEU A 52 -29.14 -9.31 4.75
N GLN A 53 -29.49 -10.52 5.16
CA GLN A 53 -30.61 -10.75 6.08
C GLN A 53 -30.35 -10.20 7.51
N TYR A 54 -29.08 -9.99 7.87
CA TYR A 54 -28.67 -9.46 9.17
C TYR A 54 -28.25 -7.98 9.08
N LEU A 55 -28.32 -7.38 7.91
CA LEU A 55 -27.90 -6.01 7.69
C LEU A 55 -28.94 -5.04 8.28
N SER A 56 -28.64 -4.47 9.43
CA SER A 56 -29.43 -3.40 10.06
C SER A 56 -28.52 -2.22 10.38
N LEU A 57 -29.09 -1.01 10.53
CA LEU A 57 -28.32 0.16 10.95
C LEU A 57 -27.78 0.00 12.37
N ASP A 58 -28.49 -0.74 13.20
CA ASP A 58 -28.07 -1.05 14.58
C ASP A 58 -26.75 -1.82 14.62
N LEU A 59 -26.44 -2.60 13.58
CA LEU A 59 -25.21 -3.36 13.46
C LEU A 59 -23.94 -2.47 13.55
N PHE A 60 -24.04 -1.23 13.07
CA PHE A 60 -22.93 -0.28 13.06
C PHE A 60 -22.80 0.55 14.34
N VAL A 61 -23.83 0.54 15.18
CA VAL A 61 -23.93 1.41 16.36
C VAL A 61 -23.91 0.62 17.67
N THR A 62 -24.17 -0.69 17.60
CA THR A 62 -24.20 -1.56 18.78
C THR A 62 -22.86 -2.24 19.02
N HIS A 63 -22.56 -2.48 20.32
CA HIS A 63 -21.38 -3.23 20.71
C HIS A 63 -21.56 -4.73 20.43
N PRO A 64 -20.47 -5.47 20.14
CA PRO A 64 -20.53 -6.90 19.98
C PRO A 64 -20.89 -7.58 21.31
N LEU A 65 -21.83 -8.50 21.25
CA LEU A 65 -22.22 -9.34 22.41
C LEU A 65 -21.72 -10.77 22.15
N PRO A 66 -21.09 -11.42 23.14
CA PRO A 66 -20.68 -12.82 23.02
C PRO A 66 -21.89 -13.72 23.13
N ASP A 67 -22.51 -14.09 22.01
CA ASP A 67 -23.60 -15.06 21.95
C ASP A 67 -23.27 -16.12 20.87
N LEU A 68 -23.73 -17.36 21.12
CA LEU A 68 -23.62 -18.45 20.16
C LEU A 68 -24.62 -18.31 18.99
N ASP A 69 -25.67 -17.54 19.21
CA ASP A 69 -26.68 -17.24 18.20
C ASP A 69 -26.30 -15.94 17.45
N GLN A 70 -25.96 -16.04 16.18
CA GLN A 70 -25.57 -14.91 15.35
C GLN A 70 -26.63 -13.80 15.29
N SER A 71 -27.91 -14.13 15.47
CA SER A 71 -28.99 -13.16 15.48
C SER A 71 -28.98 -12.26 16.73
N LYS A 72 -28.26 -12.66 17.79
CA LYS A 72 -28.15 -11.98 19.08
C LYS A 72 -26.74 -11.47 19.38
N SER A 73 -25.79 -11.67 18.47
CA SER A 73 -24.36 -11.35 18.68
C SER A 73 -24.05 -9.84 18.72
N GLY A 74 -25.05 -8.98 18.63
CA GLY A 74 -24.87 -7.53 18.66
C GLY A 74 -24.24 -6.99 17.37
N GLY A 75 -23.67 -5.79 17.46
CA GLY A 75 -23.04 -5.11 16.33
C GLY A 75 -21.51 -5.29 16.26
N PHE A 76 -20.88 -4.56 15.37
CA PHE A 76 -19.44 -4.55 15.25
C PHE A 76 -18.83 -3.14 15.34
N LEU A 77 -19.42 -2.28 16.18
CA LEU A 77 -18.93 -0.93 16.44
C LEU A 77 -17.47 -0.94 16.92
N ASP A 78 -17.14 -1.82 17.90
CA ASP A 78 -15.78 -1.87 18.46
C ASP A 78 -14.73 -2.31 17.43
N PRO A 79 -14.93 -3.36 16.61
CA PRO A 79 -14.05 -3.69 15.51
C PRO A 79 -13.89 -2.55 14.49
N LEU A 80 -14.95 -1.80 14.18
CA LEU A 80 -14.87 -0.65 13.27
C LEU A 80 -13.99 0.45 13.84
N ILE A 81 -14.27 0.88 15.08
CA ILE A 81 -13.48 1.90 15.77
C ILE A 81 -12.03 1.43 15.89
N GLY A 82 -11.82 0.19 16.32
CA GLY A 82 -10.49 -0.42 16.43
C GLY A 82 -9.72 -0.36 15.09
N THR A 83 -10.36 -0.70 13.99
CA THR A 83 -9.75 -0.65 12.66
C THR A 83 -9.36 0.77 12.26
N VAL A 84 -10.25 1.74 12.49
CA VAL A 84 -9.98 3.16 12.18
C VAL A 84 -8.82 3.68 13.02
N VAL A 85 -8.84 3.44 14.33
CA VAL A 85 -7.79 3.88 15.26
C VAL A 85 -6.45 3.26 14.89
N LEU A 86 -6.39 1.95 14.65
CA LEU A 86 -5.16 1.25 14.26
C LEU A 86 -4.62 1.74 12.91
N THR A 87 -5.50 1.98 11.94
CA THR A 87 -5.10 2.50 10.63
C THR A 87 -4.51 3.90 10.75
N ILE A 88 -5.14 4.77 11.53
CA ILE A 88 -4.63 6.13 11.76
C ILE A 88 -3.28 6.09 12.48
N LEU A 89 -3.17 5.32 13.57
CA LEU A 89 -1.94 5.21 14.34
C LEU A 89 -0.81 4.59 13.51
N GLY A 90 -1.07 3.46 12.84
CA GLY A 90 -0.10 2.80 12.00
C GLY A 90 0.40 3.69 10.86
N THR A 91 -0.51 4.39 10.20
CA THR A 91 -0.16 5.33 9.10
C THR A 91 0.56 6.56 9.62
N ALA A 92 0.13 7.13 10.75
CA ALA A 92 0.76 8.30 11.34
C ALA A 92 2.22 8.04 11.75
N ILE A 93 2.57 6.81 12.08
CA ILE A 93 3.95 6.40 12.38
C ILE A 93 4.69 5.99 11.10
N ALA A 94 4.09 5.12 10.28
CA ALA A 94 4.74 4.56 9.09
C ALA A 94 5.03 5.61 8.01
N ALA A 95 4.10 6.54 7.76
CA ALA A 95 4.23 7.50 6.67
C ALA A 95 5.42 8.46 6.87
N PRO A 96 5.58 9.16 8.00
CA PRO A 96 6.72 10.07 8.19
C PRO A 96 8.05 9.31 8.24
N LEU A 97 8.11 8.16 8.90
CA LEU A 97 9.33 7.36 8.99
C LEU A 97 9.71 6.78 7.62
N GLY A 98 8.76 6.20 6.91
CA GLY A 98 9.01 5.61 5.59
C GLY A 98 9.41 6.65 4.55
N VAL A 99 8.72 7.79 4.51
CA VAL A 99 9.08 8.90 3.61
C VAL A 99 10.46 9.47 3.96
N ALA A 100 10.75 9.71 5.23
CA ALA A 100 12.07 10.21 5.65
C ALA A 100 13.19 9.23 5.29
N THR A 101 12.97 7.92 5.54
CA THR A 101 13.93 6.86 5.19
C THR A 101 14.15 6.78 3.68
N ALA A 102 13.08 6.82 2.88
CA ALA A 102 13.16 6.79 1.42
C ALA A 102 13.95 7.99 0.87
N ILE A 103 13.67 9.19 1.36
CA ILE A 103 14.39 10.40 0.97
C ILE A 103 15.86 10.29 1.36
N TRP A 104 16.13 9.83 2.58
CA TRP A 104 17.51 9.67 3.04
C TRP A 104 18.27 8.67 2.16
N LEU A 105 17.70 7.50 1.88
CA LEU A 105 18.32 6.49 1.02
C LEU A 105 18.55 6.99 -0.41
N THR A 106 17.61 7.75 -0.98
CA THR A 106 17.66 8.20 -2.38
C THR A 106 18.61 9.40 -2.55
N GLU A 107 18.56 10.37 -1.63
CA GLU A 107 19.27 11.64 -1.80
C GLU A 107 20.60 11.72 -1.03
N TYR A 108 20.71 11.04 0.11
CA TYR A 108 21.88 11.13 1.02
C TYR A 108 22.65 9.81 1.16
N GLY A 109 22.04 8.67 0.87
CA GLY A 109 22.57 7.34 1.20
C GLY A 109 23.76 6.85 0.37
N ARG A 110 24.34 7.64 -0.53
CA ARG A 110 25.47 7.21 -1.38
C ARG A 110 26.85 7.48 -0.74
N PRO A 111 27.77 6.54 -0.86
CA PRO A 111 27.78 5.08 -0.77
C PRO A 111 28.14 4.65 0.64
N SER A 112 27.24 4.76 1.60
CA SER A 112 27.52 4.40 2.98
C SER A 112 27.13 2.94 3.26
N TRP A 113 27.92 2.25 4.07
CA TRP A 113 27.57 0.95 4.63
C TRP A 113 26.22 1.01 5.36
N LEU A 114 25.90 2.15 5.99
CA LEU A 114 24.67 2.39 6.72
C LEU A 114 23.44 2.33 5.79
N ALA A 115 23.54 2.88 4.57
CA ALA A 115 22.44 2.79 3.60
C ALA A 115 22.14 1.33 3.25
N ARG A 116 23.16 0.52 3.02
CA ARG A 116 23.01 -0.92 2.77
C ARG A 116 22.39 -1.65 3.95
N THR A 117 22.83 -1.35 5.17
CA THR A 117 22.24 -1.98 6.37
C THR A 117 20.76 -1.63 6.52
N VAL A 118 20.38 -0.38 6.29
CA VAL A 118 18.97 0.05 6.34
C VAL A 118 18.14 -0.64 5.23
N GLU A 119 18.66 -0.72 4.00
CA GLU A 119 18.01 -1.44 2.91
C GLU A 119 17.81 -2.92 3.26
N SER A 120 18.87 -3.61 3.71
CA SER A 120 18.76 -5.00 4.14
C SER A 120 17.78 -5.19 5.30
N GLY A 121 17.74 -4.24 6.25
CA GLY A 121 16.76 -4.27 7.34
C GLY A 121 15.32 -4.17 6.84
N ILE A 122 15.05 -3.29 5.87
CA ILE A 122 13.74 -3.15 5.23
C ILE A 122 13.35 -4.43 4.49
N GLU A 123 14.30 -5.03 3.76
CA GLU A 123 14.08 -6.29 3.02
C GLU A 123 13.78 -7.46 3.97
N VAL A 124 14.48 -7.55 5.10
CA VAL A 124 14.22 -8.56 6.13
C VAL A 124 12.81 -8.41 6.70
N VAL A 125 12.38 -7.19 7.03
CA VAL A 125 11.02 -6.93 7.51
C VAL A 125 9.99 -7.28 6.42
N ALA A 126 10.22 -6.90 5.17
CA ALA A 126 9.34 -7.21 4.04
C ALA A 126 9.21 -8.71 3.79
N GLY A 127 10.29 -9.48 4.00
CA GLY A 127 10.31 -10.94 3.83
C GLY A 127 9.79 -11.72 5.04
N THR A 128 9.58 -11.08 6.18
CA THR A 128 9.16 -11.77 7.40
C THR A 128 7.63 -11.96 7.41
N PRO A 129 7.12 -13.19 7.69
CA PRO A 129 5.69 -13.41 7.85
C PRO A 129 5.09 -12.50 8.92
N SER A 130 3.95 -11.87 8.61
CA SER A 130 3.31 -10.88 9.50
C SER A 130 2.98 -11.43 10.90
N ILE A 131 2.66 -12.72 10.98
CA ILE A 131 2.37 -13.38 12.26
C ILE A 131 3.60 -13.43 13.18
N VAL A 132 4.79 -13.64 12.60
CA VAL A 132 6.05 -13.66 13.37
C VAL A 132 6.32 -12.27 13.94
N LEU A 133 6.15 -11.22 13.14
CA LEU A 133 6.29 -9.84 13.60
C LEU A 133 5.26 -9.48 14.67
N ALA A 134 4.02 -9.96 14.52
CA ALA A 134 2.97 -9.73 15.53
C ALA A 134 3.30 -10.38 16.88
N ILE A 135 3.75 -11.63 16.88
CA ILE A 135 4.17 -12.34 18.11
C ILE A 135 5.40 -11.67 18.72
N PHE A 136 6.40 -11.31 17.89
CA PHE A 136 7.57 -10.58 18.35
C PHE A 136 7.18 -9.27 19.00
N GLY A 137 6.30 -8.49 18.37
CA GLY A 137 5.80 -7.24 18.92
C GLY A 137 5.11 -7.42 20.26
N LEU A 138 4.24 -8.43 20.36
CA LEU A 138 3.59 -8.74 21.63
C LEU A 138 4.61 -9.03 22.73
N LEU A 139 5.61 -9.85 22.46
CA LEU A 139 6.68 -10.17 23.40
C LEU A 139 7.48 -8.94 23.83
N VAL A 140 7.84 -8.07 22.87
CA VAL A 140 8.62 -6.85 23.14
C VAL A 140 7.84 -5.88 24.02
N PHE A 141 6.56 -5.66 23.72
CA PHE A 141 5.72 -4.73 24.49
C PHE A 141 5.23 -5.30 25.83
N GLN A 142 5.32 -6.62 26.03
CA GLN A 142 5.07 -7.25 27.33
C GLN A 142 6.23 -7.07 28.32
N GLN A 143 7.45 -6.75 27.84
CA GLN A 143 8.59 -6.53 28.71
C GLN A 143 8.42 -5.24 29.52
N HIS A 144 8.89 -5.25 30.76
CA HIS A 144 8.79 -4.11 31.67
C HIS A 144 9.40 -2.80 31.12
N LEU A 145 10.40 -2.91 30.27
CA LEU A 145 11.07 -1.75 29.69
C LEU A 145 10.14 -0.90 28.79
N LEU A 146 9.18 -1.52 28.10
CA LEU A 146 8.25 -0.86 27.19
C LEU A 146 6.80 -0.88 27.69
N SER A 147 6.55 -1.43 28.89
CA SER A 147 5.21 -1.52 29.47
C SER A 147 4.54 -0.17 29.70
N PHE A 148 5.34 0.91 29.87
CA PHE A 148 4.83 2.28 30.01
C PHE A 148 4.11 2.80 28.75
N LEU A 149 4.34 2.17 27.59
CA LEU A 149 3.64 2.46 26.32
C LEU A 149 2.30 1.73 26.21
N SER A 150 2.01 0.88 27.18
CA SER A 150 0.78 0.08 27.23
C SER A 150 -0.25 0.75 28.14
N PHE A 151 -0.92 1.79 27.66
CA PHE A 151 -1.79 2.68 28.44
C PHE A 151 -3.09 2.05 28.98
N THR A 152 -3.35 0.78 28.76
CA THR A 152 -4.64 0.14 29.08
C THR A 152 -4.58 -0.88 30.20
N ALA A 153 -3.62 -0.80 31.10
CA ALA A 153 -3.52 -1.75 32.21
C ALA A 153 -4.27 -1.25 33.45
N GLU A 154 -5.59 -1.20 33.41
CA GLU A 154 -6.41 -1.15 34.62
C GLU A 154 -6.82 -2.59 35.01
N GLY A 155 -6.48 -3.02 36.21
CA GLY A 155 -6.79 -4.34 36.74
C GLY A 155 -5.87 -5.47 36.22
N ASN A 156 -6.40 -6.66 36.01
CA ASN A 156 -5.68 -7.85 35.51
C ASN A 156 -5.35 -7.82 34.01
N ALA A 157 -5.19 -6.65 33.42
CA ALA A 157 -4.91 -6.51 32.01
C ALA A 157 -3.50 -7.01 31.66
N VAL A 158 -3.39 -7.71 30.54
CA VAL A 158 -2.11 -8.22 30.03
C VAL A 158 -1.34 -7.06 29.43
N PHE A 159 -0.15 -6.77 29.95
CA PHE A 159 0.77 -5.78 29.38
C PHE A 159 1.03 -6.07 27.90
N GLY A 160 1.22 -5.01 27.11
CA GLY A 160 1.50 -5.12 25.67
C GLY A 160 0.27 -5.15 24.77
N ARG A 161 -0.94 -5.21 25.31
CA ARG A 161 -2.19 -5.11 24.57
C ARG A 161 -2.71 -3.68 24.59
N SER A 162 -2.15 -2.82 23.76
CA SER A 162 -2.63 -1.44 23.58
C SER A 162 -2.76 -1.11 22.10
N PHE A 163 -3.62 -0.15 21.77
CA PHE A 163 -3.72 0.37 20.40
C PHE A 163 -2.39 0.94 19.91
N PHE A 164 -1.60 1.53 20.81
CA PHE A 164 -0.30 2.05 20.45
C PHE A 164 0.68 0.94 20.06
N ALA A 165 0.78 -0.13 20.88
CA ALA A 165 1.65 -1.28 20.57
C ALA A 165 1.24 -1.93 19.23
N ALA A 166 -0.05 -2.17 19.03
CA ALA A 166 -0.56 -2.72 17.78
C ALA A 166 -0.31 -1.79 16.59
N GLY A 167 -0.54 -0.48 16.73
CA GLY A 167 -0.26 0.53 15.71
C GLY A 167 1.23 0.63 15.36
N ALA A 168 2.11 0.55 16.36
CA ALA A 168 3.56 0.52 16.15
C ALA A 168 4.00 -0.71 15.36
N MET A 169 3.44 -1.90 15.66
CA MET A 169 3.73 -3.12 14.90
C MET A 169 3.14 -3.07 13.49
N MET A 170 1.94 -2.53 13.31
CA MET A 170 1.38 -2.29 11.98
C MET A 170 2.21 -1.29 11.18
N SER A 171 2.77 -0.27 11.83
CA SER A 171 3.65 0.68 11.16
C SER A 171 4.93 0.01 10.67
N LEU A 172 5.50 -0.91 11.42
CA LEU A 172 6.67 -1.68 11.03
C LEU A 172 6.39 -2.54 9.79
N LEU A 173 5.23 -3.19 9.74
CA LEU A 173 4.76 -3.96 8.57
C LEU A 173 4.54 -3.07 7.33
N ALA A 174 4.01 -1.87 7.53
CA ALA A 174 3.73 -0.93 6.44
C ALA A 174 4.99 -0.20 5.94
N LEU A 175 6.03 -0.12 6.77
CA LEU A 175 7.25 0.67 6.48
C LEU A 175 7.93 0.27 5.16
N PRO A 176 8.16 -1.01 4.82
CA PRO A 176 8.74 -1.40 3.54
C PRO A 176 7.91 -0.91 2.34
N LEU A 177 6.59 -1.00 2.44
CA LEU A 177 5.67 -0.55 1.39
C LEU A 177 5.76 0.96 1.17
N VAL A 178 5.75 1.74 2.26
CA VAL A 178 5.86 3.20 2.20
C VAL A 178 7.22 3.63 1.64
N VAL A 179 8.30 2.99 2.09
CA VAL A 179 9.66 3.26 1.58
C VAL A 179 9.74 2.94 0.09
N GLY A 180 9.27 1.77 -0.33
CA GLY A 180 9.30 1.34 -1.73
C GLY A 180 8.51 2.29 -2.64
N ALA A 181 7.26 2.57 -2.30
CA ALA A 181 6.41 3.49 -3.05
C ALA A 181 6.98 4.91 -3.13
N THR A 182 7.57 5.41 -2.03
CA THR A 182 8.19 6.73 -1.99
C THR A 182 9.46 6.78 -2.84
N ARG A 183 10.30 5.73 -2.80
CA ARG A 183 11.50 5.64 -3.65
C ARG A 183 11.12 5.62 -5.13
N GLU A 184 10.13 4.82 -5.51
CA GLU A 184 9.64 4.77 -6.88
C GLU A 184 9.13 6.13 -7.35
N ALA A 185 8.34 6.81 -6.53
CA ALA A 185 7.88 8.17 -6.81
C ALA A 185 9.04 9.17 -6.95
N LEU A 186 10.07 9.09 -6.09
CA LEU A 186 11.27 9.93 -6.21
C LEU A 186 12.06 9.63 -7.49
N HIS A 187 12.15 8.38 -7.90
CA HIS A 187 12.81 7.99 -9.15
C HIS A 187 12.04 8.43 -10.39
N SER A 188 10.72 8.56 -10.33
CA SER A 188 9.91 9.07 -11.45
C SER A 188 10.14 10.56 -11.75
N VAL A 189 10.73 11.33 -10.81
CA VAL A 189 11.08 12.73 -11.05
C VAL A 189 12.33 12.82 -11.93
N PRO A 190 12.25 13.44 -13.14
CA PRO A 190 13.37 13.51 -14.06
C PRO A 190 14.60 14.21 -13.46
N GLY A 191 15.80 13.74 -13.82
CA GLY A 191 17.08 14.28 -13.30
C GLY A 191 17.28 15.77 -13.56
N HIS A 192 16.87 16.25 -14.75
CA HIS A 192 16.99 17.66 -15.12
C HIS A 192 16.25 18.61 -14.17
N VAL A 193 15.18 18.16 -13.49
CA VAL A 193 14.46 18.97 -12.50
C VAL A 193 15.34 19.20 -11.27
N ARG A 194 16.10 18.18 -10.85
CA ARG A 194 17.08 18.29 -9.76
C ARG A 194 18.22 19.21 -10.14
N GLU A 195 18.79 19.03 -11.34
CA GLU A 195 19.87 19.83 -11.87
C GLU A 195 19.49 21.30 -11.99
N ALA A 196 18.30 21.59 -12.53
CA ALA A 196 17.78 22.96 -12.62
C ALA A 196 17.65 23.62 -11.23
N SER A 197 17.20 22.86 -10.22
CA SER A 197 17.11 23.38 -8.85
C SER A 197 18.49 23.72 -8.28
N TYR A 198 19.49 22.89 -8.55
CA TYR A 198 20.87 23.15 -8.10
C TYR A 198 21.50 24.30 -8.87
N ALA A 199 21.24 24.44 -10.17
CA ALA A 199 21.70 25.57 -10.97
C ALA A 199 21.17 26.92 -10.47
N LEU A 200 19.98 26.92 -9.84
CA LEU A 200 19.40 28.08 -9.17
C LEU A 200 19.96 28.31 -7.75
N GLY A 201 21.04 27.63 -7.38
CA GLY A 201 21.71 27.78 -6.08
C GLY A 201 20.93 27.16 -4.90
N LYS A 202 19.94 26.30 -5.12
CA LYS A 202 19.20 25.64 -4.05
C LYS A 202 20.01 24.54 -3.39
N THR A 203 19.93 24.47 -2.06
CA THR A 203 20.52 23.35 -1.28
C THR A 203 19.72 22.06 -1.49
N LYS A 204 20.33 20.89 -1.22
CA LYS A 204 19.63 19.59 -1.26
C LYS A 204 18.33 19.60 -0.46
N ALA A 205 18.36 20.09 0.79
CA ALA A 205 17.18 20.16 1.63
C ALA A 205 16.08 21.06 1.04
N ALA A 206 16.45 22.19 0.42
CA ALA A 206 15.50 23.09 -0.24
C ALA A 206 14.90 22.42 -1.49
N THR A 207 15.70 21.69 -2.28
CA THR A 207 15.26 20.93 -3.46
C THR A 207 14.27 19.84 -3.03
N ILE A 208 14.59 19.05 -2.00
CA ILE A 208 13.69 18.02 -1.47
C ILE A 208 12.35 18.64 -1.06
N ARG A 209 12.37 19.67 -0.23
CA ARG A 209 11.15 20.23 0.35
C ARG A 209 10.30 21.00 -0.65
N ARG A 210 10.92 21.74 -1.58
CA ARG A 210 10.22 22.65 -2.49
C ARG A 210 9.96 22.10 -3.89
N VAL A 211 10.71 21.05 -4.29
CA VAL A 211 10.62 20.46 -5.62
C VAL A 211 10.19 19.01 -5.55
N LEU A 212 10.95 18.15 -4.87
CA LEU A 212 10.70 16.70 -4.89
C LEU A 212 9.44 16.32 -4.13
N LEU A 213 9.29 16.74 -2.87
CA LEU A 213 8.10 16.41 -2.07
C LEU A 213 6.77 16.88 -2.68
N PRO A 214 6.66 18.11 -3.23
CA PRO A 214 5.46 18.50 -3.96
C PRO A 214 5.23 17.72 -5.25
N ALA A 215 6.31 17.33 -5.95
CA ALA A 215 6.22 16.58 -7.20
C ALA A 215 5.71 15.14 -7.02
N ILE A 216 6.06 14.51 -5.89
CA ILE A 216 5.64 13.14 -5.56
C ILE A 216 4.36 13.07 -4.74
N ARG A 217 3.64 14.17 -4.57
CA ARG A 217 2.34 14.14 -3.90
C ARG A 217 1.47 13.05 -4.53
N PRO A 218 0.85 12.17 -3.71
CA PRO A 218 0.18 10.99 -4.24
C PRO A 218 -0.86 11.38 -5.29
N ALA A 219 -0.98 10.57 -6.31
CA ALA A 219 -1.91 10.72 -7.43
C ALA A 219 -3.41 10.63 -7.04
N TRP A 220 -3.74 10.51 -5.76
CA TRP A 220 -5.11 10.65 -5.26
C TRP A 220 -5.58 12.12 -5.20
N ALA A 221 -4.66 13.08 -5.22
CA ALA A 221 -5.04 14.45 -5.54
C ALA A 221 -5.52 14.42 -7.01
N PRO A 222 -6.78 14.83 -7.29
CA PRO A 222 -7.28 14.83 -8.65
C PRO A 222 -6.23 15.54 -9.51
N ALA A 223 -5.73 14.83 -10.54
CA ALA A 223 -4.75 15.38 -11.44
C ALA A 223 -5.34 16.71 -11.89
N ARG A 224 -4.78 17.82 -11.39
CA ARG A 224 -4.99 19.09 -12.06
C ARG A 224 -4.50 18.81 -13.47
N ARG A 225 -5.43 18.59 -14.37
CA ARG A 225 -5.14 18.61 -15.80
C ARG A 225 -4.44 19.94 -16.00
N SER A 226 -3.12 19.93 -15.94
CA SER A 226 -2.34 20.98 -16.54
C SER A 226 -2.76 20.92 -17.97
N GLY A 227 -3.60 21.87 -18.37
CA GLY A 227 -4.05 22.03 -19.75
C GLY A 227 -2.85 22.32 -20.62
N TRP A 228 -2.18 21.27 -21.05
CA TRP A 228 -1.50 21.24 -22.32
C TRP A 228 -2.59 21.02 -23.38
N ALA A 229 -3.48 22.00 -23.49
CA ALA A 229 -4.22 22.21 -24.70
C ALA A 229 -3.18 22.41 -25.80
N GLY A 230 -3.23 21.53 -26.79
CA GLY A 230 -2.30 21.49 -27.89
C GLY A 230 -2.01 22.87 -28.43
N SER A 231 -0.74 23.13 -28.69
CA SER A 231 -0.34 24.24 -29.53
C SER A 231 -1.07 24.12 -30.88
N PRO A 232 -1.83 25.14 -31.32
CA PRO A 232 -2.41 25.12 -32.65
C PRO A 232 -1.27 25.08 -33.67
N GLY A 233 -1.41 24.19 -34.65
CA GLY A 233 -0.42 23.91 -35.66
C GLY A 233 0.13 25.18 -36.30
N THR A 234 1.44 25.22 -36.43
CA THR A 234 2.12 26.10 -37.39
C THR A 234 1.72 25.66 -38.80
N PRO A 235 1.20 26.56 -39.66
CA PRO A 235 0.98 26.23 -41.05
C PRO A 235 2.36 26.04 -41.73
N GLN A 236 2.56 24.90 -42.35
CA GLN A 236 3.64 24.71 -43.29
C GLN A 236 3.40 25.65 -44.48
N SER A 237 4.27 26.61 -44.62
CA SER A 237 4.37 27.40 -45.85
C SER A 237 5.07 26.58 -46.94
N SER A 238 4.41 26.48 -48.04
CA SER A 238 4.79 26.09 -49.39
C SER A 238 6.28 26.14 -49.73
#